data_80936b7e0e9e1ea12d3e78dfd0b800dc
#
_entry.id   80936b7e0e9e1ea12d3e78dfd0b800dc
#
_cell.length_a   1.000
_cell.length_b   1.000
_cell.length_c   1.000
_cell.angle_alpha   90.00
_cell.angle_beta   90.00
_cell.angle_gamma   90.00
#
_symmetry.space_group_name_H-M   'P 1'
#
loop_
_entity.id
_entity.type
_entity.pdbx_description
1 polymer ?
#
loop_
_entity_poly.entity_id
_entity_poly.type
_entity_poly.pdbx_seq_one_letter_code
_entity_poly.pdbx_strand_id
1 'polypeptide(L)'
;MKLLLKSAVIAFSAIGIVLSLHTISYAADSSTANIANAPDITSGNSATTDNDTAHNIGITVSVNNNGSVSDYTKNLTDGSYDTTINLVPNATVNVKADENIYGLYIIWSSEVTNYTITYNSQTVKCGENGFLHDYMDIKGGSRDITVNVPEGMQISDIYAYSRGNLPDNVQRWEAPLYGMTDILVFSTHADDEILFLGGVLTNYGGEQNLNVQIAYMCDFFLTEPVRQHEELDGLWECGIKNYPVKGTFEDLYSLSHEKAKSQY
;
A
#
# COMPACT_ATOMS: atom_id res chain seq x y z
N MET A 1 19.67 26.45 15.84
CA MET A 1 18.58 27.05 15.07
C MET A 1 17.34 26.22 15.39
N LYS A 2 16.39 26.75 16.18
CA LYS A 2 15.20 26.01 16.63
C LYS A 2 14.22 25.92 15.46
N LEU A 3 14.04 24.73 14.91
CA LEU A 3 12.96 24.45 13.97
C LEU A 3 11.67 24.27 14.78
N LEU A 4 10.74 25.19 14.66
CA LEU A 4 9.38 25.05 15.17
C LEU A 4 8.58 24.25 14.11
N LEU A 5 8.41 22.94 14.33
CA LEU A 5 7.43 22.19 13.57
C LEU A 5 6.03 22.57 14.08
N LYS A 6 5.18 23.03 13.19
CA LYS A 6 3.76 23.27 13.46
C LYS A 6 2.99 22.11 12.83
N SER A 7 2.39 21.25 13.65
CA SER A 7 1.41 20.28 13.15
C SER A 7 0.11 21.00 12.84
N ALA A 8 -0.39 20.84 11.62
CA ALA A 8 -1.69 21.37 11.21
C ALA A 8 -2.67 20.20 11.03
N VAL A 9 -3.78 20.24 11.75
CA VAL A 9 -4.90 19.31 11.52
C VAL A 9 -5.91 20.06 10.66
N ILE A 10 -6.14 19.56 9.45
CA ILE A 10 -7.12 20.13 8.52
C ILE A 10 -8.23 19.10 8.39
N ALA A 11 -9.38 19.38 9.01
CA ALA A 11 -10.57 18.57 8.89
C ALA A 11 -11.58 19.27 7.97
N PHE A 12 -12.01 18.59 6.92
CA PHE A 12 -13.11 19.03 6.09
C PHE A 12 -14.34 18.19 6.39
N SER A 13 -15.41 18.84 6.83
CA SER A 13 -16.74 18.29 6.76
C SER A 13 -17.59 19.20 5.86
N ALA A 14 -18.60 18.65 5.21
CA ALA A 14 -19.52 19.41 4.36
C ALA A 14 -20.20 20.59 5.07
N ILE A 15 -19.95 20.79 6.36
CA ILE A 15 -20.48 21.86 7.20
C ILE A 15 -19.37 22.36 8.15
N GLY A 16 -18.51 23.25 7.67
CA GLY A 16 -17.64 24.08 8.50
C GLY A 16 -16.19 23.62 8.64
N ILE A 17 -15.29 24.57 8.49
CA ILE A 17 -13.84 24.42 8.66
C ILE A 17 -13.51 24.65 10.14
N VAL A 18 -12.92 23.66 10.81
CA VAL A 18 -12.30 23.87 12.13
C VAL A 18 -10.79 23.81 11.99
N LEU A 19 -10.13 24.96 12.09
CA LEU A 19 -8.66 25.04 12.17
C LEU A 19 -8.27 25.00 13.65
N SER A 20 -7.58 23.96 14.07
CA SER A 20 -6.95 23.88 15.39
C SER A 20 -5.42 23.85 15.24
N LEU A 21 -4.77 24.95 15.64
CA LEU A 21 -3.30 25.05 15.67
C LEU A 21 -2.81 24.69 17.08
N HIS A 22 -2.15 23.55 17.21
CA HIS A 22 -1.43 23.18 18.44
C HIS A 22 0.09 23.36 18.23
N THR A 23 0.72 24.18 19.05
CA THR A 23 2.18 24.29 19.09
C THR A 23 2.72 23.34 20.16
N ILE A 24 3.47 22.33 19.75
CA ILE A 24 4.21 21.45 20.66
C ILE A 24 5.68 21.82 20.58
N SER A 25 6.28 22.22 21.73
CA SER A 25 7.70 22.49 21.83
C SER A 25 8.42 21.26 22.40
N TYR A 26 9.37 20.71 21.65
CA TYR A 26 10.28 19.68 22.13
C TYR A 26 11.63 20.29 22.53
N ALA A 27 12.13 19.90 23.71
CA ALA A 27 13.51 20.12 24.09
C ALA A 27 14.37 19.01 23.48
N ALA A 28 15.31 19.37 22.63
CA ALA A 28 16.29 18.42 22.11
C ALA A 28 17.39 18.21 23.17
N ASP A 29 17.50 16.96 23.62
CA ASP A 29 18.63 16.52 24.45
C ASP A 29 19.79 16.12 23.51
N SER A 30 20.92 16.81 23.63
CA SER A 30 22.11 16.56 22.83
C SER A 30 23.01 15.57 23.57
N SER A 31 22.84 14.28 23.34
CA SER A 31 23.86 13.27 23.69
C SER A 31 24.67 12.90 22.46
N THR A 32 25.91 13.36 22.41
CA THR A 32 26.93 12.93 21.44
C THR A 32 27.37 11.51 21.76
N ALA A 33 26.95 10.53 20.95
CA ALA A 33 27.52 9.19 20.97
C ALA A 33 28.76 9.13 20.09
N ASN A 34 29.91 8.79 20.70
CA ASN A 34 31.17 8.49 20.01
C ASN A 34 31.03 7.21 19.20
N ILE A 35 31.23 7.29 17.88
CA ILE A 35 31.39 6.13 17.01
C ILE A 35 32.84 5.69 17.06
N ALA A 36 33.11 4.56 17.74
CA ALA A 36 34.39 3.91 17.69
C ALA A 36 34.47 2.94 16.49
N ASN A 37 35.56 3.03 15.78
CA ASN A 37 36.09 2.25 14.66
C ASN A 37 35.54 0.82 14.50
N ALA A 38 34.91 0.56 13.33
CA ALA A 38 34.73 -0.80 12.80
C ALA A 38 35.94 -1.22 11.96
N PRO A 39 36.35 -2.51 12.00
CA PRO A 39 37.48 -2.98 11.24
C PRO A 39 37.19 -3.10 9.74
N ASP A 40 38.17 -2.70 8.96
CA ASP A 40 38.26 -2.82 7.51
C ASP A 40 38.32 -4.32 7.10
N ILE A 41 37.28 -4.83 6.41
CA ILE A 41 37.29 -6.14 5.80
C ILE A 41 37.36 -5.98 4.29
N THR A 42 38.54 -5.85 3.77
CA THR A 42 38.82 -6.04 2.34
C THR A 42 38.79 -7.54 2.01
N SER A 43 37.68 -8.01 1.44
CA SER A 43 37.67 -9.22 0.62
C SER A 43 36.84 -8.98 -0.61
N GLY A 44 37.50 -9.02 -1.76
CA GLY A 44 36.91 -8.76 -3.05
C GLY A 44 35.80 -9.73 -3.38
N ASN A 45 34.63 -9.17 -3.65
CA ASN A 45 33.65 -9.72 -4.55
C ASN A 45 33.20 -8.58 -5.45
N SER A 46 33.34 -8.78 -6.75
CA SER A 46 32.81 -7.91 -7.78
C SER A 46 31.30 -7.67 -7.50
N ALA A 47 31.01 -6.61 -6.76
CA ALA A 47 29.66 -6.10 -6.68
C ALA A 47 29.34 -5.49 -8.04
N THR A 48 28.56 -6.20 -8.85
CA THR A 48 27.80 -5.55 -9.91
C THR A 48 26.99 -4.44 -9.24
N THR A 49 27.24 -3.21 -9.58
CA THR A 49 26.44 -2.05 -9.16
C THR A 49 25.08 -2.21 -9.83
N ASP A 50 24.13 -2.81 -9.12
CA ASP A 50 22.73 -2.95 -9.53
C ASP A 50 22.03 -1.58 -9.47
N ASN A 51 22.39 -0.68 -10.38
CA ASN A 51 21.69 0.58 -10.62
C ASN A 51 20.65 0.43 -11.75
N ASP A 52 20.44 -0.80 -12.23
CA ASP A 52 19.47 -1.04 -13.29
C ASP A 52 18.05 -1.02 -12.74
N THR A 53 17.14 -0.42 -13.50
CA THR A 53 15.69 -0.46 -13.20
C THR A 53 15.21 -1.89 -13.36
N ALA A 54 14.47 -2.38 -12.37
CA ALA A 54 13.82 -3.68 -12.46
C ALA A 54 12.78 -3.66 -13.60
N HIS A 55 12.80 -4.70 -14.43
CA HIS A 55 11.80 -4.85 -15.49
C HIS A 55 10.70 -5.82 -15.07
N ASN A 56 9.51 -5.62 -15.64
CA ASN A 56 8.41 -6.55 -15.47
C ASN A 56 8.71 -7.86 -16.22
N ILE A 57 8.64 -8.99 -15.50
CA ILE A 57 8.92 -10.33 -16.01
C ILE A 57 7.62 -10.94 -16.56
N GLY A 58 7.68 -11.52 -17.75
CA GLY A 58 6.58 -12.32 -18.27
C GLY A 58 6.33 -13.55 -17.39
N ILE A 59 5.12 -13.68 -16.91
CA ILE A 59 4.69 -14.79 -16.04
C ILE A 59 3.55 -15.60 -16.65
N THR A 60 3.42 -16.83 -16.18
CA THR A 60 2.20 -17.63 -16.34
C THR A 60 1.55 -17.81 -14.96
N VAL A 61 0.23 -17.67 -14.91
CA VAL A 61 -0.53 -17.74 -13.66
C VAL A 61 -1.62 -18.79 -13.77
N SER A 62 -1.60 -19.77 -12.90
CA SER A 62 -2.69 -20.73 -12.75
C SER A 62 -3.26 -20.71 -11.35
N VAL A 63 -4.58 -20.85 -11.25
CA VAL A 63 -5.31 -20.89 -9.99
C VAL A 63 -5.89 -22.29 -9.79
N ASN A 64 -5.63 -22.85 -8.63
CA ASN A 64 -6.25 -24.09 -8.17
C ASN A 64 -7.32 -23.76 -7.11
N ASN A 65 -8.56 -23.83 -7.51
CA ASN A 65 -9.72 -23.69 -6.64
C ASN A 65 -10.24 -25.10 -6.26
N ASN A 66 -9.79 -25.62 -5.12
CA ASN A 66 -10.23 -26.94 -4.58
C ASN A 66 -10.09 -28.11 -5.58
N GLY A 67 -8.96 -28.19 -6.28
CA GLY A 67 -8.67 -29.25 -7.24
C GLY A 67 -9.04 -28.92 -8.69
N SER A 68 -9.77 -27.84 -8.94
CA SER A 68 -9.99 -27.31 -10.30
C SER A 68 -8.89 -26.33 -10.65
N VAL A 69 -8.00 -26.70 -11.55
CA VAL A 69 -6.88 -25.86 -12.01
C VAL A 69 -7.24 -25.20 -13.34
N SER A 70 -7.10 -23.88 -13.39
CA SER A 70 -7.35 -23.08 -14.60
C SER A 70 -6.22 -22.08 -14.82
N ASP A 71 -5.92 -21.80 -16.10
CA ASP A 71 -5.00 -20.75 -16.50
C ASP A 71 -5.73 -19.41 -16.48
N TYR A 72 -5.21 -18.47 -15.72
CA TYR A 72 -5.70 -17.10 -15.61
C TYR A 72 -4.63 -16.06 -15.98
N THR A 73 -3.59 -16.46 -16.68
CA THR A 73 -2.48 -15.57 -17.06
C THR A 73 -3.00 -14.28 -17.69
N LYS A 74 -3.89 -14.39 -18.67
CA LYS A 74 -4.46 -13.24 -19.35
C LYS A 74 -5.24 -12.29 -18.45
N ASN A 75 -5.98 -12.84 -17.49
CA ASN A 75 -6.87 -12.09 -16.62
C ASN A 75 -6.11 -11.44 -15.45
N LEU A 76 -5.00 -12.04 -15.04
CA LEU A 76 -4.21 -11.57 -13.89
C LEU A 76 -2.93 -10.84 -14.32
N THR A 77 -2.83 -10.43 -15.59
CA THR A 77 -1.73 -9.62 -16.12
C THR A 77 -2.22 -8.61 -17.17
N ASP A 78 -3.52 -8.27 -17.14
CA ASP A 78 -4.11 -7.35 -18.12
C ASP A 78 -4.08 -5.88 -17.69
N GLY A 79 -3.73 -5.60 -16.45
CA GLY A 79 -3.65 -4.26 -15.89
C GLY A 79 -5.01 -3.61 -15.66
N SER A 80 -6.06 -4.41 -15.52
CA SER A 80 -7.44 -3.92 -15.36
C SER A 80 -8.01 -4.27 -14.00
N TYR A 81 -8.30 -3.28 -13.20
CA TYR A 81 -8.98 -3.45 -11.91
C TYR A 81 -10.40 -4.02 -12.04
N ASP A 82 -11.02 -3.92 -13.23
CA ASP A 82 -12.35 -4.51 -13.51
C ASP A 82 -12.30 -6.03 -13.68
N THR A 83 -11.12 -6.58 -14.04
CA THR A 83 -10.94 -8.01 -14.22
C THR A 83 -10.56 -8.65 -12.88
N THR A 84 -11.44 -9.47 -12.32
CA THR A 84 -11.19 -10.11 -11.03
C THR A 84 -11.39 -11.61 -11.06
N ILE A 85 -10.59 -12.33 -10.28
CA ILE A 85 -10.71 -13.79 -10.10
C ILE A 85 -11.05 -14.09 -8.63
N ASN A 86 -12.14 -14.83 -8.42
CA ASN A 86 -12.53 -15.30 -7.11
C ASN A 86 -11.65 -16.49 -6.69
N LEU A 87 -10.99 -16.36 -5.56
CA LEU A 87 -10.25 -17.43 -4.89
C LEU A 87 -11.11 -17.98 -3.76
N VAL A 88 -11.44 -19.26 -3.83
CA VAL A 88 -12.18 -19.94 -2.74
C VAL A 88 -11.25 -20.21 -1.54
N PRO A 89 -11.77 -20.47 -0.35
CA PRO A 89 -10.93 -20.87 0.80
C PRO A 89 -9.99 -22.04 0.45
N ASN A 90 -8.71 -21.90 0.84
CA ASN A 90 -7.60 -22.80 0.52
C ASN A 90 -7.23 -22.89 -0.97
N ALA A 91 -7.60 -21.89 -1.75
CA ALA A 91 -7.09 -21.76 -3.12
C ALA A 91 -5.57 -21.53 -3.15
N THR A 92 -4.94 -21.96 -4.25
CA THR A 92 -3.54 -21.65 -4.52
C THR A 92 -3.39 -20.97 -5.87
N VAL A 93 -2.59 -19.89 -5.90
CA VAL A 93 -2.19 -19.21 -7.13
C VAL A 93 -0.74 -19.56 -7.41
N ASN A 94 -0.47 -20.19 -8.56
CA ASN A 94 0.88 -20.56 -8.95
C ASN A 94 1.38 -19.60 -10.01
N VAL A 95 2.47 -18.92 -9.71
CA VAL A 95 3.15 -17.97 -10.59
C VAL A 95 4.45 -18.57 -11.07
N LYS A 96 4.66 -18.65 -12.39
CA LYS A 96 5.85 -19.19 -13.01
C LYS A 96 6.45 -18.23 -14.02
N ALA A 97 7.77 -18.21 -14.10
CA ALA A 97 8.54 -17.41 -15.04
C ALA A 97 9.73 -18.18 -15.62
N ASP A 98 10.21 -17.73 -16.76
CA ASP A 98 11.45 -18.28 -17.37
C ASP A 98 12.73 -17.73 -16.72
N GLU A 99 12.64 -16.64 -15.99
CA GLU A 99 13.71 -16.02 -15.22
C GLU A 99 13.38 -15.88 -13.73
N ASN A 100 14.37 -15.52 -12.91
CA ASN A 100 14.14 -15.39 -11.47
C ASN A 100 13.35 -14.12 -11.15
N ILE A 101 12.23 -14.29 -10.47
CA ILE A 101 11.41 -13.24 -9.88
C ILE A 101 12.07 -12.80 -8.57
N TYR A 102 12.36 -11.51 -8.42
CA TYR A 102 12.90 -10.90 -7.21
C TYR A 102 11.91 -10.04 -6.47
N GLY A 103 10.86 -9.57 -7.15
CA GLY A 103 9.72 -8.87 -6.56
C GLY A 103 8.41 -9.45 -7.08
N LEU A 104 7.46 -9.67 -6.20
CA LEU A 104 6.09 -10.04 -6.55
C LEU A 104 5.15 -8.94 -6.07
N TYR A 105 4.32 -8.42 -6.95
CA TYR A 105 3.35 -7.38 -6.66
C TYR A 105 1.96 -7.90 -6.99
N ILE A 106 1.11 -8.01 -5.96
CA ILE A 106 -0.25 -8.53 -6.08
C ILE A 106 -1.24 -7.40 -5.84
N ILE A 107 -2.23 -7.30 -6.71
CA ILE A 107 -3.35 -6.39 -6.58
C ILE A 107 -4.60 -7.19 -6.22
N TRP A 108 -5.09 -6.99 -5.00
CA TRP A 108 -6.26 -7.63 -4.44
C TRP A 108 -7.50 -6.77 -4.67
N SER A 109 -8.64 -7.36 -4.95
CA SER A 109 -9.93 -6.66 -5.17
C SER A 109 -10.98 -6.97 -4.10
N SER A 110 -10.56 -7.45 -2.94
CA SER A 110 -11.39 -7.64 -1.75
C SER A 110 -10.57 -7.35 -0.51
N GLU A 111 -11.21 -7.28 0.63
CA GLU A 111 -10.51 -7.21 1.92
C GLU A 111 -9.44 -8.30 2.01
N VAL A 112 -8.21 -7.88 2.33
CA VAL A 112 -7.05 -8.78 2.37
C VAL A 112 -6.92 -9.37 3.76
N THR A 113 -6.97 -10.70 3.81
CA THR A 113 -6.69 -11.48 5.02
C THR A 113 -5.27 -12.07 4.95
N ASN A 114 -4.84 -12.71 6.04
CA ASN A 114 -3.54 -13.39 6.06
C ASN A 114 -3.46 -14.46 4.97
N TYR A 115 -2.39 -14.42 4.20
CA TYR A 115 -2.04 -15.44 3.21
C TYR A 115 -0.56 -15.81 3.33
N THR A 116 -0.09 -16.77 2.55
CA THR A 116 1.32 -17.12 2.53
C THR A 116 1.84 -17.23 1.10
N ILE A 117 3.11 -16.90 0.91
CA ILE A 117 3.85 -17.20 -0.32
C ILE A 117 4.90 -18.29 -0.03
N THR A 118 5.00 -19.25 -0.94
CA THR A 118 5.98 -20.32 -0.86
C THR A 118 6.87 -20.29 -2.09
N TYR A 119 8.18 -20.23 -1.89
CA TYR A 119 9.19 -20.27 -2.93
C TYR A 119 10.52 -20.81 -2.36
N ASN A 120 11.34 -21.49 -3.16
CA ASN A 120 12.62 -22.05 -2.73
C ASN A 120 12.53 -22.86 -1.42
N SER A 121 11.45 -23.63 -1.23
CA SER A 121 11.18 -24.44 -0.02
C SER A 121 11.01 -23.63 1.28
N GLN A 122 10.80 -22.32 1.20
CA GLN A 122 10.46 -21.47 2.34
C GLN A 122 9.05 -20.91 2.18
N THR A 123 8.39 -20.68 3.30
CA THR A 123 7.04 -20.07 3.36
C THR A 123 7.11 -18.79 4.18
N VAL A 124 6.58 -17.71 3.62
CA VAL A 124 6.52 -16.38 4.23
C VAL A 124 5.05 -16.02 4.45
N LYS A 125 4.74 -15.44 5.60
CA LYS A 125 3.42 -14.88 5.90
C LYS A 125 3.29 -13.49 5.30
N CYS A 126 2.14 -13.19 4.74
CA CYS A 126 1.78 -11.94 4.08
C CYS A 126 0.36 -11.53 4.45
N GLY A 127 -0.06 -10.32 4.07
CA GLY A 127 -1.42 -9.82 4.25
C GLY A 127 -1.73 -9.24 5.64
N GLU A 128 -0.76 -9.22 6.57
CA GLU A 128 -0.99 -8.74 7.96
C GLU A 128 -1.48 -7.28 8.03
N ASN A 129 -1.10 -6.45 7.07
CA ASN A 129 -1.49 -5.04 7.00
C ASN A 129 -2.75 -4.78 6.19
N GLY A 130 -3.31 -5.78 5.52
CA GLY A 130 -4.50 -5.64 4.70
C GLY A 130 -4.32 -4.77 3.44
N PHE A 131 -3.12 -4.65 2.89
CA PHE A 131 -2.85 -3.83 1.71
C PHE A 131 -3.48 -4.43 0.45
N LEU A 132 -4.31 -3.65 -0.26
CA LEU A 132 -4.85 -4.07 -1.56
C LEU A 132 -3.76 -4.15 -2.63
N HIS A 133 -2.77 -3.28 -2.56
CA HIS A 133 -1.57 -3.29 -3.40
C HIS A 133 -0.42 -3.81 -2.53
N ASP A 134 -0.10 -5.08 -2.64
CA ASP A 134 0.86 -5.74 -1.74
C ASP A 134 2.10 -6.19 -2.50
N TYR A 135 3.25 -5.61 -2.14
CA TYR A 135 4.55 -5.90 -2.73
C TYR A 135 5.42 -6.75 -1.79
N MET A 136 6.04 -7.79 -2.33
CA MET A 136 6.90 -8.70 -1.59
C MET A 136 8.25 -8.91 -2.26
N ASP A 137 9.33 -8.76 -1.49
CA ASP A 137 10.67 -9.13 -1.93
C ASP A 137 10.86 -10.65 -1.93
N ILE A 138 11.26 -11.23 -3.06
CA ILE A 138 11.55 -12.66 -3.22
C ILE A 138 13.05 -12.87 -3.03
N LYS A 139 13.44 -13.16 -1.80
CA LYS A 139 14.85 -13.31 -1.42
C LYS A 139 15.53 -14.44 -2.17
N GLY A 140 16.64 -14.12 -2.84
CA GLY A 140 17.39 -15.08 -3.66
C GLY A 140 16.80 -15.34 -5.05
N GLY A 141 15.63 -14.77 -5.34
CA GLY A 141 14.89 -14.97 -6.58
C GLY A 141 14.30 -16.39 -6.70
N SER A 142 13.21 -16.52 -7.42
CA SER A 142 12.56 -17.82 -7.71
C SER A 142 11.86 -17.77 -9.05
N ARG A 143 11.80 -18.90 -9.75
CA ARG A 143 11.01 -19.04 -11.00
C ARG A 143 9.62 -19.60 -10.74
N ASP A 144 9.39 -20.10 -9.55
CA ASP A 144 8.17 -20.78 -9.13
C ASP A 144 7.76 -20.20 -7.77
N ILE A 145 6.57 -19.58 -7.70
CA ILE A 145 6.01 -19.02 -6.48
C ILE A 145 4.58 -19.51 -6.33
N THR A 146 4.23 -19.99 -5.15
CA THR A 146 2.86 -20.36 -4.83
C THR A 146 2.31 -19.44 -3.77
N VAL A 147 1.20 -18.77 -4.05
CA VAL A 147 0.41 -17.99 -3.10
C VAL A 147 -0.69 -18.90 -2.55
N ASN A 148 -0.76 -19.04 -1.22
CA ASN A 148 -1.79 -19.86 -0.57
C ASN A 148 -2.75 -18.94 0.18
N VAL A 149 -4.02 -19.05 -0.13
CA VAL A 149 -5.10 -18.20 0.38
C VAL A 149 -5.99 -19.03 1.29
N PRO A 150 -5.83 -18.94 2.63
CA PRO A 150 -6.63 -19.75 3.57
C PRO A 150 -8.12 -19.40 3.55
N GLU A 151 -8.42 -18.12 3.33
CA GLU A 151 -9.79 -17.60 3.25
C GLU A 151 -10.10 -17.18 1.80
N GLY A 152 -11.39 -16.98 1.49
CA GLY A 152 -11.78 -16.53 0.16
C GLY A 152 -11.39 -15.07 -0.04
N MET A 153 -10.72 -14.76 -1.16
CA MET A 153 -10.35 -13.40 -1.57
C MET A 153 -10.57 -13.21 -3.06
N GLN A 154 -10.53 -11.95 -3.51
CA GLN A 154 -10.52 -11.62 -4.94
C GLN A 154 -9.18 -11.00 -5.32
N ILE A 155 -8.66 -11.42 -6.47
CA ILE A 155 -7.40 -10.92 -7.01
C ILE A 155 -7.67 -10.32 -8.40
N SER A 156 -7.03 -9.18 -8.68
CA SER A 156 -7.12 -8.47 -9.96
C SER A 156 -5.88 -8.72 -10.81
N ASP A 157 -4.68 -8.40 -10.30
CA ASP A 157 -3.46 -8.48 -11.08
C ASP A 157 -2.28 -9.04 -10.28
N ILE A 158 -1.32 -9.60 -11.02
CA ILE A 158 -0.02 -10.01 -10.49
C ILE A 158 1.07 -9.51 -11.43
N TYR A 159 2.06 -8.83 -10.85
CA TYR A 159 3.28 -8.43 -11.56
C TYR A 159 4.49 -9.05 -10.90
N ALA A 160 5.45 -9.45 -11.71
CA ALA A 160 6.72 -9.99 -11.25
C ALA A 160 7.88 -9.11 -11.75
N TYR A 161 8.86 -8.88 -10.90
CA TYR A 161 9.97 -7.99 -11.22
C TYR A 161 11.31 -8.68 -11.10
N SER A 162 12.23 -8.32 -12.02
CA SER A 162 13.64 -8.68 -11.95
C SER A 162 14.33 -7.97 -10.79
N ARG A 163 15.59 -8.30 -10.56
CA ARG A 163 16.44 -7.54 -9.63
C ARG A 163 16.65 -6.12 -10.17
N GLY A 164 16.63 -5.13 -9.29
CA GLY A 164 16.89 -3.73 -9.63
C GLY A 164 16.02 -2.76 -8.82
N ASN A 165 16.10 -1.47 -9.17
CA ASN A 165 15.23 -0.45 -8.63
C ASN A 165 13.82 -0.61 -9.23
N LEU A 166 12.82 -0.72 -8.39
CA LEU A 166 11.44 -0.87 -8.84
C LEU A 166 10.95 0.37 -9.59
N PRO A 167 10.10 0.20 -10.61
CA PRO A 167 9.39 1.32 -11.22
C PRO A 167 8.55 2.10 -10.20
N ASP A 168 8.40 3.41 -10.41
CA ASP A 168 7.72 4.31 -9.46
C ASP A 168 6.25 3.95 -9.22
N ASN A 169 5.61 3.28 -10.19
CA ASN A 169 4.22 2.83 -10.08
C ASN A 169 4.03 1.56 -9.22
N VAL A 170 5.09 0.95 -8.72
CA VAL A 170 5.00 -0.17 -7.78
C VAL A 170 4.81 0.38 -6.36
N GLN A 171 3.61 0.27 -5.85
CA GLN A 171 3.24 0.81 -4.55
C GLN A 171 3.78 -0.06 -3.41
N ARG A 172 4.69 0.49 -2.63
CA ARG A 172 5.26 -0.16 -1.44
C ARG A 172 4.75 0.57 -0.21
N TRP A 173 3.55 0.21 0.19
CA TRP A 173 2.88 0.84 1.30
C TRP A 173 3.55 0.53 2.64
N GLU A 174 3.58 1.52 3.50
CA GLU A 174 3.92 1.42 4.91
C GLU A 174 2.62 1.34 5.73
N ALA A 175 2.68 0.69 6.90
CA ALA A 175 1.53 0.61 7.79
C ALA A 175 1.03 2.01 8.20
N PRO A 176 -0.29 2.17 8.48
CA PRO A 176 -0.83 3.42 8.97
C PRO A 176 -0.11 3.94 10.22
N LEU A 177 0.07 5.25 10.30
CA LEU A 177 0.66 5.91 11.47
C LEU A 177 -0.40 6.11 12.54
N TYR A 178 -0.34 5.31 13.60
CA TYR A 178 -1.22 5.45 14.76
C TYR A 178 -0.62 6.30 15.89
N GLY A 179 0.58 6.83 15.69
CA GLY A 179 1.30 7.65 16.63
C GLY A 179 1.36 9.11 16.22
N MET A 180 2.56 9.69 16.27
CA MET A 180 2.76 11.06 15.82
C MET A 180 2.90 11.11 14.31
N THR A 181 2.09 11.96 13.69
CA THR A 181 2.16 12.31 12.28
C THR A 181 2.33 13.83 12.15
N ASP A 182 2.97 14.29 11.10
CA ASP A 182 3.15 15.72 10.85
C ASP A 182 1.84 16.34 10.36
N ILE A 183 1.11 15.61 9.51
CA ILE A 183 -0.17 16.01 8.96
C ILE A 183 -1.14 14.83 8.99
N LEU A 184 -2.31 15.03 9.56
CA LEU A 184 -3.44 14.13 9.49
C LEU A 184 -4.55 14.77 8.66
N VAL A 185 -4.95 14.08 7.59
CA VAL A 185 -6.05 14.50 6.72
C VAL A 185 -7.24 13.60 6.95
N PHE A 186 -8.38 14.20 7.27
CA PHE A 186 -9.66 13.50 7.31
C PHE A 186 -10.43 13.79 6.03
N SER A 187 -10.75 12.77 5.28
CA SER A 187 -11.58 12.82 4.09
C SER A 187 -12.88 12.06 4.33
N THR A 188 -13.97 12.48 3.73
CA THR A 188 -15.23 11.74 3.82
C THR A 188 -15.22 10.57 2.86
N HIS A 189 -14.92 10.82 1.60
CA HIS A 189 -14.89 9.83 0.52
C HIS A 189 -13.50 9.75 -0.12
N ALA A 190 -13.28 8.70 -0.90
CA ALA A 190 -12.13 8.56 -1.78
C ALA A 190 -12.26 9.56 -2.93
N ASP A 191 -11.45 10.56 -2.97
CA ASP A 191 -11.24 11.65 -3.91
C ASP A 191 -11.24 13.04 -3.25
N ASP A 192 -11.96 13.22 -2.16
CA ASP A 192 -12.04 14.53 -1.45
C ASP A 192 -10.63 15.06 -1.10
N GLU A 193 -9.70 14.18 -0.67
CA GLU A 193 -8.32 14.56 -0.32
C GLU A 193 -7.54 15.04 -1.52
N ILE A 194 -7.75 14.44 -2.69
CA ILE A 194 -7.10 14.85 -3.95
C ILE A 194 -7.75 16.13 -4.48
N LEU A 195 -9.07 16.18 -4.52
CA LEU A 195 -9.83 17.31 -5.05
C LEU A 195 -9.58 18.60 -4.26
N PHE A 196 -9.51 18.51 -2.95
CA PHE A 196 -9.41 19.70 -2.09
C PHE A 196 -8.01 19.94 -1.52
N LEU A 197 -7.19 18.91 -1.40
CA LEU A 197 -5.89 18.97 -0.74
C LEU A 197 -4.73 18.39 -1.56
N GLY A 198 -4.93 18.03 -2.83
CA GLY A 198 -3.88 17.43 -3.67
C GLY A 198 -2.58 18.21 -3.65
N GLY A 199 -2.63 19.54 -3.75
CA GLY A 199 -1.44 20.39 -3.65
C GLY A 199 -0.79 20.39 -2.26
N VAL A 200 -1.54 20.12 -1.20
CA VAL A 200 -0.99 19.95 0.16
C VAL A 200 -0.30 18.60 0.27
N LEU A 201 -0.92 17.54 -0.25
CA LEU A 201 -0.37 16.18 -0.21
C LEU A 201 0.95 16.09 -0.98
N THR A 202 0.98 16.57 -2.22
CA THR A 202 2.18 16.55 -3.07
C THR A 202 3.32 17.38 -2.49
N ASN A 203 3.02 18.57 -1.94
CA ASN A 203 4.06 19.43 -1.37
C ASN A 203 4.61 18.85 -0.06
N TYR A 204 3.75 18.45 0.87
CA TYR A 204 4.22 18.01 2.19
C TYR A 204 4.59 16.53 2.23
N GLY A 205 3.79 15.66 1.63
CA GLY A 205 4.07 14.22 1.56
C GLY A 205 5.12 13.90 0.51
N GLY A 206 4.93 14.40 -0.72
CA GLY A 206 5.80 14.13 -1.85
C GLY A 206 7.15 14.85 -1.78
N GLU A 207 7.15 16.21 -1.82
CA GLU A 207 8.39 16.96 -1.94
C GLU A 207 9.16 17.11 -0.62
N GLN A 208 8.45 17.34 0.50
CA GLN A 208 9.06 17.53 1.81
C GLN A 208 9.23 16.25 2.62
N ASN A 209 8.69 15.12 2.16
CA ASN A 209 8.72 13.82 2.82
C ASN A 209 8.27 13.86 4.29
N LEU A 210 7.24 14.65 4.59
CA LEU A 210 6.64 14.66 5.92
C LEU A 210 5.76 13.41 6.09
N ASN A 211 5.58 12.99 7.34
CA ASN A 211 4.68 11.90 7.69
C ASN A 211 3.23 12.38 7.56
N VAL A 212 2.62 12.09 6.42
CA VAL A 212 1.22 12.41 6.13
C VAL A 212 0.38 11.16 6.27
N GLN A 213 -0.65 11.21 7.11
CA GLN A 213 -1.62 10.14 7.26
C GLN A 213 -2.99 10.58 6.74
N ILE A 214 -3.58 9.76 5.88
CA ILE A 214 -4.95 9.96 5.40
C ILE A 214 -5.88 9.05 6.21
N ALA A 215 -7.02 9.57 6.61
CA ALA A 215 -8.08 8.83 7.25
C ALA A 215 -9.42 9.15 6.57
N TYR A 216 -10.06 8.13 6.03
CA TYR A 216 -11.39 8.23 5.44
C TYR A 216 -12.45 7.92 6.49
N MET A 217 -13.58 8.61 6.42
CA MET A 217 -14.68 8.42 7.38
C MET A 217 -15.60 7.28 6.95
N CYS A 218 -15.90 7.19 5.66
CA CYS A 218 -16.80 6.17 5.13
C CYS A 218 -16.09 4.83 4.89
N ASP A 219 -16.87 3.76 4.94
CA ASP A 219 -16.39 2.41 4.62
C ASP A 219 -16.21 2.27 3.11
N PHE A 220 -14.99 1.96 2.72
CA PHE A 220 -14.61 1.80 1.33
C PHE A 220 -15.09 0.52 0.69
N PHE A 221 -15.22 -0.55 1.47
CA PHE A 221 -15.65 -1.85 0.93
C PHE A 221 -17.12 -1.88 0.55
N LEU A 222 -17.88 -0.83 0.89
CA LEU A 222 -19.23 -0.60 0.41
C LEU A 222 -19.27 0.04 -0.98
N THR A 223 -18.12 0.54 -1.48
CA THR A 223 -17.99 1.09 -2.84
C THR A 223 -17.43 0.07 -3.82
N GLU A 224 -17.47 0.38 -5.11
CA GLU A 224 -16.88 -0.49 -6.14
C GLU A 224 -15.37 -0.65 -5.92
N PRO A 225 -14.80 -1.87 -6.00
CA PRO A 225 -13.37 -2.13 -5.76
C PRO A 225 -12.43 -1.24 -6.58
N VAL A 226 -12.80 -0.91 -7.81
CA VAL A 226 -12.02 -0.03 -8.71
C VAL A 226 -11.72 1.32 -8.03
N ARG A 227 -12.70 1.92 -7.35
CA ARG A 227 -12.52 3.21 -6.67
C ARG A 227 -11.44 3.17 -5.57
N GLN A 228 -11.27 2.02 -4.93
CA GLN A 228 -10.24 1.86 -3.91
C GLN A 228 -8.83 1.82 -4.52
N HIS A 229 -8.70 1.23 -5.71
CA HIS A 229 -7.45 1.24 -6.46
C HIS A 229 -7.11 2.63 -6.96
N GLU A 230 -8.09 3.34 -7.54
CA GLU A 230 -7.93 4.73 -7.99
C GLU A 230 -7.49 5.67 -6.87
N GLU A 231 -8.04 5.49 -5.66
CA GLU A 231 -7.63 6.21 -4.45
C GLU A 231 -6.16 5.95 -4.11
N LEU A 232 -5.78 4.67 -4.04
CA LEU A 232 -4.41 4.29 -3.70
C LEU A 232 -3.41 4.79 -4.75
N ASP A 233 -3.77 4.71 -6.04
CA ASP A 233 -2.97 5.26 -7.13
C ASP A 233 -2.80 6.78 -6.97
N GLY A 234 -3.89 7.50 -6.71
CA GLY A 234 -3.85 8.95 -6.50
C GLY A 234 -3.00 9.37 -5.30
N LEU A 235 -3.14 8.68 -4.18
CA LEU A 235 -2.31 8.94 -2.99
C LEU A 235 -0.83 8.64 -3.25
N TRP A 236 -0.54 7.53 -3.93
CA TRP A 236 0.83 7.15 -4.27
C TRP A 236 1.50 8.18 -5.18
N GLU A 237 0.79 8.67 -6.22
CA GLU A 237 1.24 9.74 -7.11
C GLU A 237 1.48 11.07 -6.37
N CYS A 238 0.72 11.33 -5.30
CA CYS A 238 0.97 12.46 -4.41
C CYS A 238 2.18 12.28 -3.49
N GLY A 239 2.86 11.12 -3.53
CA GLY A 239 4.01 10.81 -2.68
C GLY A 239 3.65 10.32 -1.29
N ILE A 240 2.38 9.98 -1.02
CA ILE A 240 1.95 9.40 0.25
C ILE A 240 2.41 7.94 0.30
N LYS A 241 3.08 7.56 1.39
CA LYS A 241 3.62 6.20 1.57
C LYS A 241 2.92 5.41 2.68
N ASN A 242 2.27 6.10 3.62
CA ASN A 242 1.51 5.45 4.68
C ASN A 242 0.12 5.07 4.17
N TYR A 243 -0.23 3.79 4.28
CA TYR A 243 -1.53 3.28 3.85
C TYR A 243 -2.67 4.04 4.55
N PRO A 244 -3.75 4.41 3.85
CA PRO A 244 -4.83 5.17 4.46
C PRO A 244 -5.57 4.35 5.52
N VAL A 245 -6.01 5.03 6.59
CA VAL A 245 -6.94 4.46 7.57
C VAL A 245 -8.34 4.55 7.01
N LYS A 246 -9.06 3.45 7.03
CA LYS A 246 -10.43 3.36 6.53
C LYS A 246 -11.43 3.35 7.70
N GLY A 247 -12.38 4.28 7.65
CA GLY A 247 -13.47 4.36 8.61
C GLY A 247 -14.56 3.33 8.32
N THR A 248 -15.52 3.29 9.21
CA THR A 248 -16.64 2.34 9.15
C THR A 248 -17.99 3.04 9.18
N PHE A 249 -18.01 4.37 8.98
CA PHE A 249 -19.27 5.10 8.94
C PHE A 249 -19.99 4.84 7.62
N GLU A 250 -21.30 4.65 7.73
CA GLU A 250 -22.15 4.58 6.55
C GLU A 250 -22.21 5.95 5.86
N ASP A 251 -22.17 5.98 4.53
CA ASP A 251 -22.41 7.18 3.74
C ASP A 251 -23.91 7.44 3.65
N LEU A 252 -24.43 8.23 4.58
CA LEU A 252 -25.85 8.54 4.71
C LEU A 252 -26.16 9.93 4.17
N TYR A 253 -26.71 9.98 2.96
CA TYR A 253 -27.14 11.24 2.38
C TYR A 253 -28.36 11.82 3.08
N SER A 254 -28.24 13.05 3.61
CA SER A 254 -29.31 13.76 4.30
C SER A 254 -29.58 15.11 3.68
N LEU A 255 -30.86 15.36 3.35
CA LEU A 255 -31.35 16.63 2.79
C LEU A 255 -31.67 17.68 3.85
N SER A 256 -31.70 17.33 5.14
CA SER A 256 -32.01 18.25 6.23
C SER A 256 -31.19 17.90 7.48
N HIS A 257 -31.02 18.92 8.35
CA HIS A 257 -30.38 18.76 9.64
C HIS A 257 -31.11 17.75 10.56
N GLU A 258 -32.47 17.81 10.55
CA GLU A 258 -33.30 16.89 11.34
C GLU A 258 -33.10 15.44 10.89
N LYS A 259 -33.06 15.21 9.57
CA LYS A 259 -32.82 13.88 9.03
C LYS A 259 -31.40 13.40 9.36
N ALA A 260 -30.37 14.23 9.18
CA ALA A 260 -29.02 13.90 9.56
C ALA A 260 -28.97 13.50 11.04
N LYS A 261 -29.52 14.33 11.94
CA LYS A 261 -29.52 14.05 13.38
C LYS A 261 -30.24 12.76 13.77
N SER A 262 -31.21 12.31 12.98
CA SER A 262 -31.94 11.06 13.24
C SER A 262 -31.24 9.82 12.74
N GLN A 263 -30.19 9.98 11.89
CA GLN A 263 -29.41 8.89 11.31
C GLN A 263 -28.16 8.57 12.15
N TYR A 264 -27.71 9.53 12.96
CA TYR A 264 -26.59 9.42 13.92
C TYR A 264 -27.09 9.67 15.36
#